data_96ec150c47007f6cd55d0d2e6ae81a53
#
_entry.id   96ec150c47007f6cd55d0d2e6ae81a53
#
_cell.length_a   1.000
_cell.length_b   1.000
_cell.length_c   1.000
_cell.angle_alpha   90.00
_cell.angle_beta   90.00
_cell.angle_gamma   90.00
#
_symmetry.space_group_name_H-M   'P 1'
#
loop_
_entity.id
_entity.type
_entity.pdbx_description
1 polymer ?
#
loop_
_entity_poly.entity_id
_entity_poly.type
_entity_poly.pdbx_seq_one_letter_code
_entity_poly.pdbx_strand_id
1 'polypeptide(L)'
;MERKSGVLMHISSLPSKTGIGTMGDEARKFVDFLSDAHQTYWQILPLSQTGYGDSPYQSFSAFAGNPYLIDLDYLCGDGLLDESDYRDVDWEFDGGINYGALYNKRYPILRKACKNFLDRGDLEDFYKFEQENDWLEDYALFLTIKEKFNNVSLVDWDKKYKLKDEETINSLKEEYSETYNFWKVVQYLFTKQWFGLKEYANSKGLKIIGDCPLYVASDSCDVFSDPKLFLVDEELVPKKVAGCPPDGFSADGQLWGNPIYDWDYHLDSNYAWWVKRVKHLCNIYDYVRIDHFRGLSAYYTIDYGASTAKDGKWVKGPGKSFVKAIRDNVGDNIIAEDLGYMDDDVKDLLAYSKYPGMGVLEFAFDSRDSSGNDNIPYNLKKNQIAYIGTHDNQTVMGWTKEISPEALEFCKDYINYHDGEDFNWTMIRCLMSTVCDTAIVQAQDLLGLDESARMNEPSSCGKNWKWMAKEGSFTEEIGKRLKELTHTYGRA
;
A
#
# COMPACT_ATOMS: atom_id res chain seq x y z
N MET A 1 16.58 12.41 1.78
CA MET A 1 15.40 13.31 1.62
C MET A 1 15.72 14.69 2.18
N GLU A 2 14.93 15.70 1.85
CA GLU A 2 15.08 17.07 2.37
C GLU A 2 14.19 17.28 3.60
N ARG A 3 14.43 18.39 4.36
CA ARG A 3 13.59 18.75 5.50
C ARG A 3 12.22 19.24 5.02
N LYS A 4 11.26 18.34 4.92
CA LYS A 4 9.93 18.55 4.33
C LYS A 4 8.85 17.85 5.16
N SER A 5 7.59 18.08 4.80
CA SER A 5 6.45 17.40 5.40
C SER A 5 5.47 16.87 4.36
N GLY A 6 4.54 16.04 4.79
CA GLY A 6 3.50 15.46 3.96
C GLY A 6 2.35 14.85 4.76
N VAL A 7 1.39 14.31 4.02
CA VAL A 7 0.21 13.66 4.59
C VAL A 7 0.10 12.24 4.03
N LEU A 8 -0.19 11.28 4.92
CA LEU A 8 -0.57 9.91 4.57
C LEU A 8 -2.07 9.83 4.37
N MET A 9 -2.51 9.57 3.15
CA MET A 9 -3.91 9.40 2.78
C MET A 9 -4.01 8.48 1.57
N HIS A 10 -4.58 7.29 1.74
CA HIS A 10 -4.77 6.40 0.61
C HIS A 10 -5.89 6.90 -0.31
N ILE A 11 -5.78 6.63 -1.61
CA ILE A 11 -6.77 7.08 -2.60
C ILE A 11 -8.17 6.55 -2.29
N SER A 12 -8.28 5.27 -1.87
CA SER A 12 -9.57 4.67 -1.49
C SER A 12 -10.31 5.43 -0.39
N SER A 13 -9.57 6.17 0.44
CA SER A 13 -10.09 6.93 1.57
C SER A 13 -10.48 8.38 1.23
N LEU A 14 -10.27 8.83 -0.01
CA LEU A 14 -10.75 10.13 -0.48
C LEU A 14 -12.29 10.15 -0.53
N PRO A 15 -12.93 11.32 -0.36
CA PRO A 15 -14.38 11.43 -0.50
C PRO A 15 -14.87 10.89 -1.84
N SER A 16 -16.01 10.21 -1.85
CA SER A 16 -16.57 9.66 -3.09
C SER A 16 -18.07 9.44 -3.00
N LYS A 17 -18.75 9.59 -4.14
CA LYS A 17 -20.15 9.21 -4.35
C LYS A 17 -20.28 7.85 -5.05
N THR A 18 -19.18 7.22 -5.41
CA THR A 18 -19.14 5.95 -6.16
C THR A 18 -18.58 4.78 -5.35
N GLY A 19 -18.77 4.83 -4.02
CA GLY A 19 -18.51 3.72 -3.09
C GLY A 19 -17.07 3.58 -2.59
N ILE A 20 -16.11 4.24 -3.22
CA ILE A 20 -14.68 4.23 -2.88
C ILE A 20 -14.01 5.49 -3.45
N GLY A 21 -12.99 6.01 -2.78
CA GLY A 21 -12.18 7.09 -3.34
C GLY A 21 -11.48 6.67 -4.65
N THR A 22 -11.35 7.62 -5.57
CA THR A 22 -10.88 7.39 -6.95
C THR A 22 -9.83 8.41 -7.36
N MET A 23 -9.21 8.19 -8.52
CA MET A 23 -8.20 9.07 -9.13
C MET A 23 -8.81 10.28 -9.87
N GLY A 24 -10.04 10.67 -9.49
CA GLY A 24 -10.80 11.76 -10.10
C GLY A 24 -10.60 13.12 -9.43
N ASP A 25 -11.65 13.95 -9.50
CA ASP A 25 -11.60 15.34 -9.02
C ASP A 25 -11.32 15.48 -7.53
N GLU A 26 -11.83 14.56 -6.68
CA GLU A 26 -11.54 14.61 -5.24
C GLU A 26 -10.06 14.38 -4.94
N ALA A 27 -9.38 13.53 -5.72
CA ALA A 27 -7.94 13.37 -5.62
C ALA A 27 -7.18 14.65 -6.04
N ARG A 28 -7.64 15.36 -7.07
CA ARG A 28 -7.06 16.65 -7.49
C ARG A 28 -7.31 17.73 -6.45
N LYS A 29 -8.51 17.81 -5.87
CA LYS A 29 -8.79 18.74 -4.75
C LYS A 29 -7.88 18.47 -3.54
N PHE A 30 -7.61 17.19 -3.24
CA PHE A 30 -6.67 16.86 -2.17
C PHE A 30 -5.23 17.27 -2.50
N VAL A 31 -4.80 17.11 -3.74
CA VAL A 31 -3.52 17.66 -4.25
C VAL A 31 -3.45 19.16 -4.05
N ASP A 32 -4.50 19.92 -4.43
CA ASP A 32 -4.57 21.37 -4.25
C ASP A 32 -4.50 21.76 -2.77
N PHE A 33 -5.25 21.06 -1.90
CA PHE A 33 -5.19 21.25 -0.45
C PHE A 33 -3.76 21.07 0.09
N LEU A 34 -3.07 20.00 -0.30
CA LEU A 34 -1.69 19.75 0.14
C LEU A 34 -0.71 20.82 -0.36
N SER A 35 -0.86 21.25 -1.62
CA SER A 35 -0.03 22.29 -2.21
C SER A 35 -0.24 23.62 -1.48
N ASP A 36 -1.48 24.02 -1.23
CA ASP A 36 -1.85 25.26 -0.52
C ASP A 36 -1.36 25.24 0.94
N ALA A 37 -1.35 24.06 1.56
CA ALA A 37 -0.79 23.82 2.89
C ALA A 37 0.75 23.68 2.89
N HIS A 38 1.43 23.91 1.77
CA HIS A 38 2.88 23.82 1.57
C HIS A 38 3.46 22.45 1.93
N GLN A 39 2.68 21.37 1.73
CA GLN A 39 3.20 20.03 1.85
C GLN A 39 4.02 19.66 0.62
N THR A 40 4.99 18.77 0.80
CA THR A 40 5.83 18.25 -0.30
C THR A 40 5.46 16.81 -0.64
N TYR A 41 5.02 16.04 0.34
CA TYR A 41 4.75 14.61 0.15
C TYR A 41 3.28 14.27 0.32
N TRP A 42 2.78 13.46 -0.61
CA TRP A 42 1.56 12.70 -0.46
C TRP A 42 1.94 11.23 -0.36
N GLN A 43 1.81 10.64 0.82
CA GLN A 43 2.05 9.20 1.01
C GLN A 43 0.75 8.43 0.82
N ILE A 44 0.83 7.34 0.07
CA ILE A 44 -0.28 6.42 -0.19
C ILE A 44 0.13 4.99 0.13
N LEU A 45 -0.85 4.11 0.29
CA LEU A 45 -0.66 2.66 0.44
C LEU A 45 -0.50 2.01 -0.95
N PRO A 46 -0.19 0.69 -1.03
CA PRO A 46 -0.06 0.02 -2.31
C PRO A 46 -1.29 0.24 -3.19
N LEU A 47 -1.08 0.61 -4.45
CA LEU A 47 -2.15 0.78 -5.43
C LEU A 47 -2.64 -0.54 -6.03
N SER A 48 -2.14 -1.65 -5.53
CA SER A 48 -2.39 -2.98 -6.07
C SER A 48 -3.83 -3.44 -5.85
N GLN A 49 -4.32 -4.28 -6.77
CA GLN A 49 -5.65 -4.88 -6.67
C GLN A 49 -5.77 -5.74 -5.42
N THR A 50 -6.81 -5.48 -4.62
CA THR A 50 -7.09 -6.23 -3.39
C THR A 50 -7.74 -7.58 -3.70
N GLY A 51 -7.35 -8.60 -2.91
CA GLY A 51 -7.96 -9.92 -2.93
C GLY A 51 -8.83 -10.18 -1.69
N TYR A 52 -8.79 -11.41 -1.18
CA TYR A 52 -9.50 -11.76 0.04
C TYR A 52 -9.01 -10.94 1.24
N GLY A 53 -9.94 -10.40 2.02
CA GLY A 53 -9.64 -9.54 3.18
C GLY A 53 -9.44 -8.08 2.83
N ASP A 54 -9.60 -7.69 1.57
CA ASP A 54 -9.59 -6.30 1.07
C ASP A 54 -8.26 -5.54 1.29
N SER A 55 -7.22 -6.24 1.78
CA SER A 55 -5.91 -5.65 2.05
C SER A 55 -5.13 -5.32 0.77
N PRO A 56 -4.61 -4.11 0.61
CA PRO A 56 -3.73 -3.77 -0.50
C PRO A 56 -2.36 -4.47 -0.40
N TYR A 57 -2.03 -5.08 0.75
CA TYR A 57 -0.82 -5.87 0.97
C TYR A 57 -0.99 -7.35 0.59
N GLN A 58 -2.21 -7.79 0.28
CA GLN A 58 -2.54 -9.14 -0.19
C GLN A 58 -3.10 -9.05 -1.62
N SER A 59 -2.26 -8.64 -2.54
CA SER A 59 -2.66 -8.37 -3.92
C SER A 59 -2.53 -9.58 -4.84
N PHE A 60 -3.36 -9.62 -5.88
CA PHE A 60 -3.26 -10.59 -6.96
C PHE A 60 -2.05 -10.37 -7.89
N SER A 61 -1.37 -9.23 -7.82
CA SER A 61 -0.19 -8.93 -8.62
C SER A 61 0.69 -7.87 -7.97
N ALA A 62 2.00 -8.03 -8.06
CA ALA A 62 2.98 -7.02 -7.64
C ALA A 62 3.09 -5.84 -8.62
N PHE A 63 2.43 -5.90 -9.78
CA PHE A 63 2.53 -4.91 -10.86
C PHE A 63 1.20 -4.22 -11.18
N ALA A 64 0.08 -4.94 -11.09
CA ALA A 64 -1.22 -4.45 -11.51
C ALA A 64 -1.82 -3.46 -10.52
N GLY A 65 -2.48 -2.42 -11.04
CA GLY A 65 -3.23 -1.46 -10.25
C GLY A 65 -4.64 -1.95 -9.89
N ASN A 66 -5.24 -1.34 -8.86
CA ASN A 66 -6.57 -1.66 -8.38
C ASN A 66 -7.66 -1.02 -9.24
N PRO A 67 -8.46 -1.80 -9.99
CA PRO A 67 -9.51 -1.24 -10.84
C PRO A 67 -10.58 -0.43 -10.08
N TYR A 68 -10.75 -0.68 -8.77
CA TYR A 68 -11.68 0.11 -7.96
C TYR A 68 -11.32 1.59 -7.87
N LEU A 69 -10.06 1.95 -8.05
CA LEU A 69 -9.59 3.33 -7.99
C LEU A 69 -9.80 4.12 -9.29
N ILE A 70 -10.23 3.48 -10.36
CA ILE A 70 -10.58 4.14 -11.63
C ILE A 70 -11.79 5.04 -11.40
N ASP A 71 -11.70 6.30 -11.79
CA ASP A 71 -12.79 7.26 -11.69
C ASP A 71 -13.80 7.07 -12.81
N LEU A 72 -15.09 6.95 -12.46
CA LEU A 72 -16.18 6.70 -13.41
C LEU A 72 -16.60 7.98 -14.15
N ASP A 73 -16.50 9.16 -13.50
CA ASP A 73 -16.80 10.43 -14.14
C ASP A 73 -15.80 10.71 -15.27
N TYR A 74 -14.52 10.34 -15.08
CA TYR A 74 -13.50 10.46 -16.13
C TYR A 74 -13.74 9.48 -17.28
N LEU A 75 -14.21 8.24 -17.00
CA LEU A 75 -14.62 7.33 -18.06
C LEU A 75 -15.86 7.85 -18.84
N CYS A 76 -16.78 8.51 -18.14
CA CYS A 76 -17.91 9.20 -18.77
C CYS A 76 -17.41 10.38 -19.62
N GLY A 77 -16.51 11.21 -19.10
CA GLY A 77 -15.89 12.31 -19.86
C GLY A 77 -15.14 11.85 -21.11
N ASP A 78 -14.48 10.69 -21.03
CA ASP A 78 -13.87 10.02 -22.18
C ASP A 78 -14.95 9.38 -23.12
N GLY A 79 -16.26 9.44 -22.78
CA GLY A 79 -17.41 8.87 -23.51
C GLY A 79 -17.39 7.33 -23.52
N LEU A 80 -16.77 6.68 -22.53
CA LEU A 80 -16.79 5.22 -22.36
C LEU A 80 -17.99 4.74 -21.54
N LEU A 81 -18.60 5.65 -20.79
CA LEU A 81 -19.83 5.43 -20.00
C LEU A 81 -20.79 6.59 -20.19
N ASP A 82 -22.05 6.38 -19.86
CA ASP A 82 -23.04 7.42 -19.61
C ASP A 82 -23.25 7.59 -18.10
N GLU A 83 -23.61 8.79 -17.63
CA GLU A 83 -23.89 9.04 -16.21
C GLU A 83 -24.93 8.07 -15.62
N SER A 84 -25.94 7.69 -16.42
CA SER A 84 -26.96 6.71 -16.04
C SER A 84 -26.43 5.31 -15.71
N ASP A 85 -25.19 4.99 -16.07
CA ASP A 85 -24.61 3.68 -15.79
C ASP A 85 -24.19 3.51 -14.33
N TYR A 86 -23.94 4.62 -13.61
CA TYR A 86 -23.35 4.53 -12.26
C TYR A 86 -23.90 5.56 -11.27
N ARG A 87 -24.55 6.64 -11.72
CA ARG A 87 -24.98 7.76 -10.87
C ARG A 87 -25.99 7.34 -9.81
N ASP A 88 -26.93 6.48 -10.15
CA ASP A 88 -28.02 6.03 -9.29
C ASP A 88 -27.74 4.66 -8.64
N VAL A 89 -26.51 4.16 -8.74
CA VAL A 89 -26.12 2.90 -8.10
C VAL A 89 -26.05 3.08 -6.59
N ASP A 90 -26.80 2.27 -5.86
CA ASP A 90 -26.65 2.16 -4.42
C ASP A 90 -25.37 1.37 -4.09
N TRP A 91 -24.35 2.07 -3.61
CA TRP A 91 -23.05 1.48 -3.24
C TRP A 91 -23.06 0.81 -1.86
N GLU A 92 -24.21 0.74 -1.20
CA GLU A 92 -24.39 0.10 0.12
C GLU A 92 -23.38 0.63 1.16
N PHE A 93 -23.16 1.95 1.14
CA PHE A 93 -22.25 2.60 2.05
C PHE A 93 -22.87 2.68 3.46
N ASP A 94 -22.34 1.89 4.39
CA ASP A 94 -22.75 1.88 5.80
C ASP A 94 -21.55 2.30 6.69
N GLY A 95 -21.21 3.60 6.62
CA GLY A 95 -20.11 4.18 7.39
C GLY A 95 -18.71 3.80 6.93
N GLY A 96 -18.57 3.07 5.81
CA GLY A 96 -17.29 2.69 5.22
C GLY A 96 -17.44 2.01 3.87
N ILE A 97 -16.31 1.73 3.22
CA ILE A 97 -16.26 1.08 1.90
C ILE A 97 -16.87 -0.34 2.00
N ASN A 98 -17.81 -0.65 1.12
CA ASN A 98 -18.37 -1.98 0.98
C ASN A 98 -17.75 -2.69 -0.25
N TYR A 99 -16.69 -3.46 -0.02
CA TYR A 99 -15.98 -4.15 -1.11
C TYR A 99 -16.84 -5.21 -1.82
N GLY A 100 -17.80 -5.82 -1.13
CA GLY A 100 -18.76 -6.73 -1.77
C GLY A 100 -19.67 -6.01 -2.77
N ALA A 101 -20.16 -4.82 -2.43
CA ALA A 101 -20.92 -3.98 -3.34
C ALA A 101 -20.06 -3.51 -4.52
N LEU A 102 -18.79 -3.13 -4.27
CA LEU A 102 -17.85 -2.77 -5.34
C LEU A 102 -17.66 -3.95 -6.31
N TYR A 103 -17.39 -5.15 -5.80
CA TYR A 103 -17.22 -6.33 -6.64
C TYR A 103 -18.45 -6.58 -7.53
N ASN A 104 -19.65 -6.58 -6.94
CA ASN A 104 -20.86 -6.93 -7.65
C ASN A 104 -21.38 -5.84 -8.61
N LYS A 105 -21.12 -4.57 -8.30
CA LYS A 105 -21.71 -3.44 -9.04
C LYS A 105 -20.71 -2.69 -9.90
N ARG A 106 -19.45 -2.54 -9.46
CA ARG A 106 -18.46 -1.73 -10.16
C ARG A 106 -17.81 -2.48 -11.33
N TYR A 107 -17.51 -3.77 -11.18
CA TYR A 107 -16.95 -4.53 -12.29
C TYR A 107 -17.86 -4.59 -13.53
N PRO A 108 -19.19 -4.81 -13.45
CA PRO A 108 -20.05 -4.70 -14.62
C PRO A 108 -19.98 -3.35 -15.35
N ILE A 109 -19.85 -2.24 -14.59
CA ILE A 109 -19.70 -0.89 -15.17
C ILE A 109 -18.35 -0.77 -15.88
N LEU A 110 -17.27 -1.21 -15.24
CA LEU A 110 -15.93 -1.20 -15.84
C LEU A 110 -15.85 -2.10 -17.07
N ARG A 111 -16.54 -3.25 -17.10
CA ARG A 111 -16.64 -4.11 -18.28
C ARG A 111 -17.33 -3.40 -19.45
N LYS A 112 -18.42 -2.66 -19.18
CA LYS A 112 -19.07 -1.82 -20.20
C LYS A 112 -18.09 -0.78 -20.75
N ALA A 113 -17.36 -0.08 -19.90
CA ALA A 113 -16.38 0.92 -20.33
C ALA A 113 -15.27 0.30 -21.19
N CYS A 114 -14.71 -0.86 -20.77
CA CYS A 114 -13.67 -1.55 -21.51
C CYS A 114 -14.17 -2.05 -22.87
N LYS A 115 -15.40 -2.57 -22.93
CA LYS A 115 -16.01 -2.96 -24.20
C LYS A 115 -16.16 -1.75 -25.13
N ASN A 116 -16.72 -0.65 -24.64
CA ASN A 116 -16.88 0.58 -25.43
C ASN A 116 -15.52 1.14 -25.91
N PHE A 117 -14.47 0.98 -25.11
CA PHE A 117 -13.12 1.35 -25.50
C PHE A 117 -12.62 0.52 -26.68
N LEU A 118 -12.76 -0.81 -26.64
CA LEU A 118 -12.37 -1.71 -27.72
C LEU A 118 -13.18 -1.48 -29.01
N ASP A 119 -14.47 -1.21 -28.87
CA ASP A 119 -15.40 -0.99 -30.02
C ASP A 119 -15.06 0.31 -30.79
N ARG A 120 -14.29 1.27 -30.22
CA ARG A 120 -13.85 2.50 -30.90
C ARG A 120 -12.82 2.26 -32.00
N GLY A 121 -11.99 1.24 -31.87
CA GLY A 121 -10.96 0.86 -32.82
C GLY A 121 -9.72 1.75 -32.87
N ASP A 122 -9.62 2.79 -32.07
CA ASP A 122 -8.40 3.59 -31.88
C ASP A 122 -7.63 3.02 -30.69
N LEU A 123 -6.79 2.02 -30.95
CA LEU A 123 -6.14 1.19 -29.94
C LEU A 123 -4.59 1.28 -29.98
N GLU A 124 -4.02 2.24 -30.70
CA GLU A 124 -2.57 2.34 -30.87
C GLU A 124 -1.84 2.48 -29.52
N ASP A 125 -2.30 3.40 -28.66
CA ASP A 125 -1.73 3.60 -27.32
C ASP A 125 -1.93 2.36 -26.42
N PHE A 126 -3.04 1.65 -26.55
CA PHE A 126 -3.28 0.42 -25.82
C PHE A 126 -2.34 -0.71 -26.25
N TYR A 127 -2.12 -0.90 -27.55
CA TYR A 127 -1.16 -1.90 -28.03
C TYR A 127 0.28 -1.57 -27.64
N LYS A 128 0.64 -0.29 -27.61
CA LYS A 128 1.92 0.15 -27.07
C LYS A 128 2.06 -0.19 -25.58
N PHE A 129 1.02 0.08 -24.78
CA PHE A 129 0.98 -0.29 -23.37
C PHE A 129 1.14 -1.80 -23.16
N GLU A 130 0.49 -2.64 -23.96
CA GLU A 130 0.67 -4.09 -23.91
C GLU A 130 2.14 -4.50 -24.18
N GLN A 131 2.78 -3.89 -25.18
CA GLN A 131 4.17 -4.20 -25.52
C GLN A 131 5.18 -3.75 -24.44
N GLU A 132 4.88 -2.67 -23.73
CA GLU A 132 5.74 -2.12 -22.68
C GLU A 132 5.54 -2.82 -21.32
N ASN A 133 4.48 -3.62 -21.15
CA ASN A 133 4.08 -4.26 -19.89
C ASN A 133 3.95 -5.78 -20.02
N ASP A 134 5.08 -6.47 -20.09
CA ASP A 134 5.17 -7.93 -20.25
C ASP A 134 4.46 -8.76 -19.15
N TRP A 135 4.21 -8.16 -17.98
CA TRP A 135 3.43 -8.77 -16.88
C TRP A 135 1.91 -8.86 -17.18
N LEU A 136 1.43 -8.04 -18.12
CA LEU A 136 -0.01 -7.83 -18.36
C LEU A 136 -0.70 -9.09 -18.89
N GLU A 137 -0.01 -9.86 -19.72
CA GLU A 137 -0.53 -11.10 -20.31
C GLU A 137 -0.79 -12.16 -19.22
N ASP A 138 0.22 -12.43 -18.39
CA ASP A 138 0.08 -13.40 -17.29
C ASP A 138 -0.96 -12.94 -16.26
N TYR A 139 -1.05 -11.63 -15.97
CA TYR A 139 -2.08 -11.08 -15.10
C TYR A 139 -3.50 -11.29 -15.64
N ALA A 140 -3.73 -10.96 -16.90
CA ALA A 140 -5.02 -11.14 -17.53
C ALA A 140 -5.41 -12.63 -17.60
N LEU A 141 -4.45 -13.50 -17.90
CA LEU A 141 -4.63 -14.94 -17.90
C LEU A 141 -4.99 -15.47 -16.51
N PHE A 142 -4.24 -15.09 -15.48
CA PHE A 142 -4.48 -15.50 -14.10
C PHE A 142 -5.90 -15.13 -13.64
N LEU A 143 -6.34 -13.89 -13.86
CA LEU A 143 -7.66 -13.45 -13.46
C LEU A 143 -8.79 -14.08 -14.31
N THR A 144 -8.52 -14.36 -15.58
CA THR A 144 -9.48 -15.10 -16.43
C THR A 144 -9.68 -16.54 -15.92
N ILE A 145 -8.59 -17.20 -15.50
CA ILE A 145 -8.70 -18.54 -14.90
C ILE A 145 -9.44 -18.47 -13.56
N LYS A 146 -9.12 -17.47 -12.72
CA LYS A 146 -9.86 -17.26 -11.45
C LYS A 146 -11.35 -17.12 -11.67
N GLU A 147 -11.80 -16.33 -12.62
CA GLU A 147 -13.23 -16.19 -12.93
C GLU A 147 -13.85 -17.51 -13.44
N LYS A 148 -13.14 -18.24 -14.31
CA LYS A 148 -13.58 -19.56 -14.77
C LYS A 148 -13.82 -20.53 -13.60
N PHE A 149 -12.99 -20.47 -12.57
CA PHE A 149 -13.08 -21.31 -11.37
C PHE A 149 -13.83 -20.64 -10.21
N ASN A 150 -14.68 -19.64 -10.47
CA ASN A 150 -15.46 -18.93 -9.44
C ASN A 150 -14.58 -18.34 -8.30
N ASN A 151 -13.42 -17.79 -8.66
CA ASN A 151 -12.46 -17.14 -7.76
C ASN A 151 -11.86 -18.04 -6.66
N VAL A 152 -11.88 -19.37 -6.82
CA VAL A 152 -11.13 -20.26 -5.91
C VAL A 152 -9.64 -19.97 -5.99
N SER A 153 -8.91 -20.37 -4.94
CA SER A 153 -7.46 -20.16 -4.86
C SER A 153 -6.72 -20.90 -5.98
N LEU A 154 -5.59 -20.35 -6.40
CA LEU A 154 -4.64 -20.95 -7.37
C LEU A 154 -4.32 -22.42 -7.05
N VAL A 155 -4.16 -22.74 -5.78
CA VAL A 155 -3.83 -24.11 -5.34
C VAL A 155 -4.94 -25.15 -5.63
N ASP A 156 -6.17 -24.68 -5.80
CA ASP A 156 -7.35 -25.51 -6.08
C ASP A 156 -7.68 -25.66 -7.58
N TRP A 157 -6.89 -25.05 -8.47
CA TRP A 157 -7.11 -25.16 -9.91
C TRP A 157 -6.70 -26.52 -10.45
N ASP A 158 -7.29 -26.92 -11.58
CA ASP A 158 -6.83 -28.08 -12.33
C ASP A 158 -5.37 -27.89 -12.76
N LYS A 159 -4.58 -28.97 -12.63
CA LYS A 159 -3.13 -28.96 -12.91
C LYS A 159 -2.75 -28.38 -14.26
N LYS A 160 -3.52 -28.64 -15.32
CA LYS A 160 -3.28 -28.13 -16.68
C LYS A 160 -3.33 -26.60 -16.76
N TYR A 161 -4.15 -25.95 -15.94
CA TYR A 161 -4.16 -24.48 -15.84
C TYR A 161 -2.99 -23.96 -15.02
N LYS A 162 -2.69 -24.60 -13.87
CA LYS A 162 -1.51 -24.25 -13.04
C LYS A 162 -0.20 -24.31 -13.83
N LEU A 163 -0.04 -25.34 -14.67
CA LEU A 163 1.17 -25.58 -15.47
C LEU A 163 1.15 -24.91 -16.84
N LYS A 164 0.15 -24.09 -17.12
CA LYS A 164 -0.01 -23.36 -18.40
C LYS A 164 0.08 -24.29 -19.61
N ASP A 165 -0.66 -25.43 -19.60
CA ASP A 165 -0.73 -26.31 -20.77
C ASP A 165 -1.17 -25.53 -22.00
N GLU A 166 -0.38 -25.55 -23.06
CA GLU A 166 -0.52 -24.64 -24.20
C GLU A 166 -1.90 -24.77 -24.88
N GLU A 167 -2.39 -25.98 -25.11
CA GLU A 167 -3.70 -26.22 -25.74
C GLU A 167 -4.82 -25.72 -24.85
N THR A 168 -4.73 -26.00 -23.53
CA THR A 168 -5.69 -25.54 -22.52
C THR A 168 -5.77 -24.02 -22.45
N ILE A 169 -4.61 -23.34 -22.46
CA ILE A 169 -4.53 -21.88 -22.35
C ILE A 169 -5.04 -21.21 -23.65
N ASN A 170 -4.70 -21.73 -24.82
CA ASN A 170 -5.20 -21.21 -26.09
C ASN A 170 -6.73 -21.34 -26.18
N SER A 171 -7.28 -22.49 -25.82
CA SER A 171 -8.72 -22.70 -25.77
C SER A 171 -9.41 -21.76 -24.77
N LEU A 172 -8.80 -21.52 -23.62
CA LEU A 172 -9.30 -20.58 -22.62
C LEU A 172 -9.37 -19.15 -23.17
N LYS A 173 -8.28 -18.67 -23.81
CA LYS A 173 -8.22 -17.33 -24.37
C LYS A 173 -9.27 -17.11 -25.46
N GLU A 174 -9.61 -18.13 -26.24
CA GLU A 174 -10.70 -18.06 -27.23
C GLU A 174 -12.07 -18.04 -26.55
N GLU A 175 -12.33 -18.98 -25.63
CA GLU A 175 -13.62 -19.13 -24.94
C GLU A 175 -13.95 -17.92 -24.05
N TYR A 176 -12.95 -17.36 -23.36
CA TYR A 176 -13.08 -16.24 -22.42
C TYR A 176 -12.44 -14.94 -22.95
N SER A 177 -12.42 -14.74 -24.25
CA SER A 177 -11.75 -13.59 -24.86
C SER A 177 -12.22 -12.24 -24.35
N GLU A 178 -13.50 -12.06 -24.05
CA GLU A 178 -14.05 -10.83 -23.44
C GLU A 178 -13.44 -10.59 -22.05
N THR A 179 -13.36 -11.60 -21.18
CA THR A 179 -12.79 -11.49 -19.84
C THR A 179 -11.29 -11.22 -19.90
N TYR A 180 -10.58 -11.93 -20.76
CA TYR A 180 -9.16 -11.76 -20.96
C TYR A 180 -8.81 -10.35 -21.43
N ASN A 181 -9.53 -9.82 -22.39
CA ASN A 181 -9.35 -8.46 -22.88
C ASN A 181 -9.78 -7.41 -21.85
N PHE A 182 -10.84 -7.68 -21.08
CA PHE A 182 -11.24 -6.79 -19.98
C PHE A 182 -10.10 -6.55 -19.01
N TRP A 183 -9.43 -7.61 -18.54
CA TRP A 183 -8.35 -7.46 -17.57
C TRP A 183 -7.13 -6.72 -18.12
N LYS A 184 -6.90 -6.75 -19.42
CA LYS A 184 -5.85 -5.93 -20.06
C LYS A 184 -6.27 -4.46 -20.17
N VAL A 185 -7.47 -4.21 -20.70
CA VAL A 185 -7.94 -2.84 -20.94
C VAL A 185 -8.15 -2.08 -19.63
N VAL A 186 -8.66 -2.73 -18.59
CA VAL A 186 -8.87 -2.08 -17.30
C VAL A 186 -7.55 -1.62 -16.66
N GLN A 187 -6.44 -2.35 -16.89
CA GLN A 187 -5.12 -1.91 -16.45
C GLN A 187 -4.59 -0.73 -17.27
N TYR A 188 -4.87 -0.69 -18.54
CA TYR A 188 -4.56 0.49 -19.38
C TYR A 188 -5.32 1.73 -18.90
N LEU A 189 -6.62 1.62 -18.65
CA LEU A 189 -7.44 2.73 -18.14
C LEU A 189 -6.99 3.19 -16.75
N PHE A 190 -6.65 2.24 -15.87
CA PHE A 190 -6.05 2.56 -14.58
C PHE A 190 -4.75 3.37 -14.74
N THR A 191 -3.86 2.87 -15.57
CA THR A 191 -2.54 3.48 -15.80
C THR A 191 -2.67 4.90 -16.35
N LYS A 192 -3.58 5.11 -17.32
CA LYS A 192 -3.87 6.44 -17.89
C LYS A 192 -4.32 7.43 -16.82
N GLN A 193 -5.26 7.04 -15.97
CA GLN A 193 -5.77 7.92 -14.90
C GLN A 193 -4.72 8.16 -13.81
N TRP A 194 -3.97 7.12 -13.43
CA TRP A 194 -2.93 7.25 -12.42
C TRP A 194 -1.83 8.22 -12.84
N PHE A 195 -1.27 8.06 -14.03
CA PHE A 195 -0.24 8.97 -14.51
C PHE A 195 -0.75 10.40 -14.68
N GLY A 196 -2.00 10.58 -15.11
CA GLY A 196 -2.63 11.89 -15.15
C GLY A 196 -2.75 12.56 -13.78
N LEU A 197 -3.04 11.80 -12.72
CA LEU A 197 -3.07 12.29 -11.34
C LEU A 197 -1.66 12.57 -10.81
N LYS A 198 -0.70 11.67 -11.04
CA LYS A 198 0.70 11.85 -10.62
C LYS A 198 1.32 13.08 -11.27
N GLU A 199 1.11 13.27 -12.56
CA GLU A 199 1.60 14.43 -13.30
C GLU A 199 1.00 15.73 -12.74
N TYR A 200 -0.31 15.73 -12.43
CA TYR A 200 -0.96 16.86 -11.78
C TYR A 200 -0.33 17.15 -10.41
N ALA A 201 -0.14 16.13 -9.55
CA ALA A 201 0.50 16.30 -8.24
C ALA A 201 1.93 16.85 -8.38
N ASN A 202 2.72 16.30 -9.29
CA ASN A 202 4.09 16.76 -9.54
C ASN A 202 4.11 18.21 -10.07
N SER A 203 3.14 18.61 -10.92
CA SER A 203 3.02 19.99 -11.43
C SER A 203 2.73 21.00 -10.32
N LYS A 204 2.11 20.57 -9.23
CA LYS A 204 1.86 21.35 -8.00
C LYS A 204 3.01 21.29 -6.99
N GLY A 205 4.13 20.67 -7.33
CA GLY A 205 5.31 20.54 -6.47
C GLY A 205 5.26 19.38 -5.48
N LEU A 206 4.21 18.55 -5.50
CA LEU A 206 4.09 17.38 -4.65
C LEU A 206 4.88 16.19 -5.21
N LYS A 207 5.35 15.34 -4.32
CA LYS A 207 5.97 14.04 -4.60
C LYS A 207 5.15 12.94 -3.95
N ILE A 208 4.93 11.84 -4.67
CA ILE A 208 4.17 10.71 -4.18
C ILE A 208 5.11 9.68 -3.56
N ILE A 209 4.86 9.34 -2.29
CA ILE A 209 5.49 8.20 -1.63
C ILE A 209 4.50 7.03 -1.72
N GLY A 210 4.88 5.99 -2.45
CA GLY A 210 4.12 4.75 -2.53
C GLY A 210 4.73 3.65 -1.68
N ASP A 211 4.09 2.49 -1.68
CA ASP A 211 4.44 1.38 -0.82
C ASP A 211 4.68 0.09 -1.61
N CYS A 212 5.66 -0.69 -1.19
CA CYS A 212 6.06 -1.97 -1.75
C CYS A 212 5.98 -3.04 -0.67
N PRO A 213 4.90 -3.83 -0.57
CA PRO A 213 4.87 -4.98 0.33
C PRO A 213 6.06 -5.90 0.08
N LEU A 214 6.76 -6.34 1.13
CA LEU A 214 7.89 -7.27 0.94
C LEU A 214 7.40 -8.54 0.25
N TYR A 215 6.31 -9.13 0.72
CA TYR A 215 5.79 -10.37 0.16
C TYR A 215 4.71 -10.15 -0.90
N VAL A 216 4.41 -11.20 -1.65
CA VAL A 216 3.23 -11.30 -2.53
C VAL A 216 2.23 -12.27 -1.91
N ALA A 217 0.97 -12.21 -2.33
CA ALA A 217 -0.02 -13.20 -1.88
C ALA A 217 0.29 -14.60 -2.47
N SER A 218 -0.04 -15.66 -1.73
CA SER A 218 0.06 -17.03 -2.24
C SER A 218 -0.85 -17.24 -3.45
N ASP A 219 -2.02 -16.62 -3.44
CA ASP A 219 -2.99 -16.61 -4.53
C ASP A 219 -2.75 -15.39 -5.42
N SER A 220 -1.67 -15.39 -6.19
CA SER A 220 -1.26 -14.27 -7.03
C SER A 220 -0.74 -14.70 -8.39
N CYS A 221 -0.84 -13.77 -9.33
CA CYS A 221 -0.23 -13.86 -10.64
C CYS A 221 1.30 -14.07 -10.54
N ASP A 222 1.94 -13.52 -9.53
CA ASP A 222 3.40 -13.62 -9.36
C ASP A 222 3.83 -15.08 -9.12
N VAL A 223 3.09 -15.79 -8.24
CA VAL A 223 3.33 -17.24 -7.99
C VAL A 223 2.96 -18.08 -9.23
N PHE A 224 1.89 -17.71 -9.92
CA PHE A 224 1.45 -18.38 -11.15
C PHE A 224 2.42 -18.17 -12.31
N SER A 225 2.97 -16.97 -12.47
CA SER A 225 3.85 -16.61 -13.60
C SER A 225 5.20 -17.28 -13.52
N ASP A 226 5.87 -17.21 -12.39
CA ASP A 226 7.18 -17.83 -12.14
C ASP A 226 7.26 -18.44 -10.73
N PRO A 227 6.78 -19.69 -10.56
CA PRO A 227 6.82 -20.35 -9.25
C PRO A 227 8.23 -20.55 -8.68
N LYS A 228 9.28 -20.52 -9.52
CA LYS A 228 10.68 -20.68 -9.09
C LYS A 228 11.16 -19.55 -8.19
N LEU A 229 10.48 -18.40 -8.23
CA LEU A 229 10.75 -17.28 -7.33
C LEU A 229 10.41 -17.59 -5.85
N PHE A 230 9.67 -18.68 -5.60
CA PHE A 230 9.08 -18.96 -4.28
C PHE A 230 9.34 -20.41 -3.84
N LEU A 231 9.36 -20.63 -2.53
CA LEU A 231 9.45 -21.97 -1.94
C LEU A 231 8.08 -22.67 -1.96
N VAL A 232 7.61 -23.03 -3.14
CA VAL A 232 6.38 -23.80 -3.37
C VAL A 232 6.70 -25.21 -3.87
N ASP A 233 5.71 -26.10 -3.83
CA ASP A 233 5.81 -27.43 -4.40
C ASP A 233 5.31 -27.47 -5.88
N GLU A 234 5.24 -28.66 -6.47
CA GLU A 234 4.78 -28.87 -7.85
C GLU A 234 3.29 -28.53 -8.08
N GLU A 235 2.50 -28.47 -7.02
CA GLU A 235 1.09 -28.06 -7.03
C GLU A 235 0.91 -26.58 -6.66
N LEU A 236 2.00 -25.81 -6.58
CA LEU A 236 2.08 -24.39 -6.20
C LEU A 236 1.66 -24.12 -4.73
N VAL A 237 1.69 -25.14 -3.89
CA VAL A 237 1.41 -25.00 -2.45
C VAL A 237 2.67 -24.51 -1.74
N PRO A 238 2.60 -23.44 -0.91
CA PRO A 238 3.74 -22.98 -0.14
C PRO A 238 4.25 -24.06 0.83
N LYS A 239 5.56 -24.26 0.87
CA LYS A 239 6.19 -25.15 1.89
C LYS A 239 6.23 -24.46 3.24
N LYS A 240 6.47 -23.17 3.22
CA LYS A 240 6.50 -22.27 4.37
C LYS A 240 5.87 -20.94 4.00
N VAL A 241 5.37 -20.24 5.01
CA VAL A 241 4.77 -18.91 4.86
C VAL A 241 5.42 -17.91 5.78
N ALA A 242 5.30 -16.63 5.42
CA ALA A 242 5.79 -15.51 6.19
C ALA A 242 4.88 -15.17 7.36
N GLY A 243 5.45 -14.55 8.37
CA GLY A 243 4.76 -14.02 9.51
C GLY A 243 5.70 -13.26 10.44
N CYS A 244 5.24 -13.03 11.67
CA CYS A 244 5.99 -12.37 12.72
C CYS A 244 5.87 -13.18 14.04
N PRO A 245 6.93 -13.29 14.84
CA PRO A 245 6.84 -13.98 16.12
C PRO A 245 5.89 -13.27 17.10
N PRO A 246 5.47 -13.94 18.18
CA PRO A 246 4.77 -13.29 19.28
C PRO A 246 5.54 -12.09 19.83
N ASP A 247 4.80 -11.02 20.13
CA ASP A 247 5.30 -9.76 20.67
C ASP A 247 4.34 -9.16 21.71
N GLY A 248 4.56 -7.91 22.13
CA GLY A 248 3.70 -7.21 23.07
C GLY A 248 2.30 -6.87 22.54
N PHE A 249 2.08 -6.92 21.23
CA PHE A 249 0.81 -6.64 20.57
C PHE A 249 0.04 -7.89 20.14
N SER A 250 0.74 -9.01 19.92
CA SER A 250 0.16 -10.29 19.50
C SER A 250 0.79 -11.48 20.21
N ALA A 251 0.05 -12.08 21.17
CA ALA A 251 0.51 -13.25 21.93
C ALA A 251 0.68 -14.53 21.08
N ASP A 252 0.06 -14.61 19.91
CA ASP A 252 0.15 -15.73 18.98
C ASP A 252 1.09 -15.44 17.80
N GLY A 253 1.66 -14.23 17.75
CA GLY A 253 2.36 -13.68 16.60
C GLY A 253 1.40 -13.38 15.44
N GLN A 254 1.96 -13.10 14.26
CA GLN A 254 1.19 -12.81 13.06
C GLN A 254 1.45 -13.86 11.99
N LEU A 255 0.41 -14.49 11.48
CA LEU A 255 0.45 -15.44 10.39
C LEU A 255 -0.03 -14.74 9.11
N TRP A 256 0.89 -14.31 8.25
CA TRP A 256 0.54 -13.54 7.05
C TRP A 256 0.13 -14.42 5.86
N GLY A 257 0.61 -15.66 5.81
CA GLY A 257 0.24 -16.62 4.75
C GLY A 257 0.91 -16.41 3.41
N ASN A 258 1.80 -15.43 3.27
CA ASN A 258 2.54 -15.16 2.05
C ASN A 258 3.62 -16.21 1.82
N PRO A 259 3.89 -16.65 0.57
CA PRO A 259 4.94 -17.62 0.29
C PRO A 259 6.33 -16.99 0.53
N ILE A 260 7.27 -17.81 0.93
CA ILE A 260 8.66 -17.41 1.10
C ILE A 260 9.36 -17.41 -0.25
N TYR A 261 10.18 -16.39 -0.50
CA TYR A 261 11.04 -16.32 -1.69
C TYR A 261 12.13 -17.39 -1.65
N ASP A 262 12.44 -17.97 -2.82
CA ASP A 262 13.68 -18.73 -3.02
C ASP A 262 14.84 -17.74 -3.26
N TRP A 263 15.45 -17.28 -2.16
CA TRP A 263 16.51 -16.27 -2.23
C TRP A 263 17.77 -16.74 -2.95
N ASP A 264 18.03 -18.06 -3.03
CA ASP A 264 19.14 -18.60 -3.81
C ASP A 264 18.87 -18.43 -5.29
N TYR A 265 17.65 -18.76 -5.77
CA TYR A 265 17.24 -18.52 -7.16
C TYR A 265 17.25 -17.03 -7.52
N HIS A 266 16.80 -16.16 -6.60
CA HIS A 266 16.88 -14.72 -6.80
C HIS A 266 18.32 -14.21 -6.90
N LEU A 267 19.23 -14.72 -6.07
CA LEU A 267 20.65 -14.38 -6.12
C LEU A 267 21.30 -14.80 -7.44
N ASP A 268 21.03 -16.02 -7.91
CA ASP A 268 21.55 -16.56 -9.18
C ASP A 268 21.11 -15.72 -10.40
N SER A 269 19.89 -15.17 -10.35
CA SER A 269 19.36 -14.25 -11.36
C SER A 269 19.78 -12.77 -11.13
N ASN A 270 20.68 -12.51 -10.18
CA ASN A 270 21.02 -11.14 -9.73
C ASN A 270 19.78 -10.31 -9.37
N TYR A 271 18.80 -10.92 -8.71
CA TYR A 271 17.54 -10.33 -8.28
C TYR A 271 16.71 -9.70 -9.42
N ALA A 272 16.75 -10.26 -10.61
CA ALA A 272 16.16 -9.68 -11.82
C ALA A 272 14.67 -9.33 -11.64
N TRP A 273 13.87 -10.23 -11.04
CA TRP A 273 12.46 -9.97 -10.76
C TRP A 273 12.26 -8.79 -9.78
N TRP A 274 13.04 -8.75 -8.71
CA TRP A 274 12.99 -7.65 -7.74
C TRP A 274 13.42 -6.31 -8.33
N VAL A 275 14.46 -6.30 -9.13
CA VAL A 275 14.90 -5.09 -9.87
C VAL A 275 13.78 -4.61 -10.79
N LYS A 276 13.12 -5.53 -11.53
CA LYS A 276 11.97 -5.20 -12.37
C LYS A 276 10.82 -4.62 -11.55
N ARG A 277 10.44 -5.26 -10.43
CA ARG A 277 9.37 -4.80 -9.53
C ARG A 277 9.65 -3.41 -8.98
N VAL A 278 10.83 -3.18 -8.41
CA VAL A 278 11.16 -1.88 -7.81
C VAL A 278 11.30 -0.79 -8.86
N LYS A 279 11.84 -1.09 -10.06
CA LYS A 279 11.84 -0.15 -11.20
C LYS A 279 10.42 0.25 -11.60
N HIS A 280 9.51 -0.72 -11.70
CA HIS A 280 8.10 -0.46 -12.01
C HIS A 280 7.48 0.46 -10.95
N LEU A 281 7.70 0.19 -9.66
CA LEU A 281 7.19 1.02 -8.57
C LEU A 281 7.81 2.43 -8.59
N CYS A 282 9.10 2.59 -8.87
CA CYS A 282 9.75 3.91 -9.01
C CYS A 282 9.26 4.70 -10.24
N ASN A 283 8.69 4.01 -11.24
CA ASN A 283 7.96 4.68 -12.32
C ASN A 283 6.60 5.21 -11.86
N ILE A 284 5.88 4.39 -11.09
CA ILE A 284 4.56 4.72 -10.55
C ILE A 284 4.65 5.82 -9.49
N TYR A 285 5.63 5.75 -8.58
CA TYR A 285 5.83 6.67 -7.47
C TYR A 285 7.09 7.53 -7.63
N ASP A 286 7.21 8.60 -6.86
CA ASP A 286 8.46 9.38 -6.77
C ASP A 286 9.42 8.77 -5.74
N TYR A 287 8.88 8.17 -4.67
CA TYR A 287 9.60 7.41 -3.65
C TYR A 287 8.86 6.13 -3.33
N VAL A 288 9.58 5.07 -2.99
CA VAL A 288 9.03 3.76 -2.67
C VAL A 288 9.43 3.36 -1.26
N ARG A 289 8.45 3.17 -0.36
CA ARG A 289 8.67 2.55 0.94
C ARG A 289 8.70 1.03 0.74
N ILE A 290 9.78 0.37 1.12
CA ILE A 290 9.83 -1.09 1.21
C ILE A 290 9.34 -1.48 2.59
N ASP A 291 8.18 -2.11 2.61
CA ASP A 291 7.55 -2.65 3.80
C ASP A 291 8.35 -3.83 4.35
N HIS A 292 8.37 -3.97 5.68
CA HIS A 292 9.08 -5.04 6.39
C HIS A 292 10.55 -5.19 5.96
N PHE A 293 11.31 -4.10 5.87
CA PHE A 293 12.70 -4.08 5.42
C PHE A 293 13.61 -5.03 6.22
N ARG A 294 13.31 -5.24 7.53
CA ARG A 294 14.06 -6.20 8.34
C ARG A 294 14.06 -7.62 7.76
N GLY A 295 12.99 -8.01 7.03
CA GLY A 295 12.88 -9.31 6.35
C GLY A 295 13.99 -9.56 5.33
N LEU A 296 14.65 -8.49 4.84
CA LEU A 296 15.83 -8.59 3.99
C LEU A 296 17.09 -8.99 4.77
N SER A 297 17.17 -8.72 6.07
CA SER A 297 18.24 -9.21 6.96
C SER A 297 17.93 -10.63 7.47
N ALA A 298 16.77 -10.78 8.10
CA ALA A 298 16.25 -12.05 8.53
C ALA A 298 14.70 -12.01 8.51
N TYR A 299 14.10 -13.06 7.97
CA TYR A 299 12.64 -13.21 7.86
C TYR A 299 12.15 -14.38 8.71
N TYR A 300 10.91 -14.26 9.20
CA TYR A 300 10.29 -15.28 10.04
C TYR A 300 9.45 -16.22 9.20
N THR A 301 9.70 -17.53 9.32
CA THR A 301 9.01 -18.57 8.56
C THR A 301 8.19 -19.47 9.45
N ILE A 302 7.02 -19.84 8.99
CA ILE A 302 6.05 -20.70 9.66
C ILE A 302 5.70 -21.84 8.73
N ASP A 303 5.46 -23.04 9.23
CA ASP A 303 5.01 -24.15 8.40
C ASP A 303 3.64 -23.86 7.79
N TYR A 304 3.46 -24.14 6.50
CA TYR A 304 2.17 -23.98 5.85
C TYR A 304 1.10 -24.82 6.55
N GLY A 305 -0.07 -24.22 6.80
CA GLY A 305 -1.16 -24.88 7.53
C GLY A 305 -1.08 -24.78 9.06
N ALA A 306 -0.06 -24.13 9.62
CA ALA A 306 -0.02 -23.81 11.04
C ALA A 306 -1.15 -22.86 11.43
N SER A 307 -1.67 -22.98 12.66
CA SER A 307 -2.75 -22.13 13.18
C SER A 307 -2.27 -20.85 13.89
N THR A 308 -0.98 -20.80 14.27
CA THR A 308 -0.34 -19.66 14.94
C THR A 308 1.09 -19.49 14.45
N ALA A 309 1.70 -18.35 14.75
CA ALA A 309 3.10 -18.09 14.42
C ALA A 309 4.11 -18.52 15.49
N LYS A 310 3.67 -19.14 16.60
CA LYS A 310 4.53 -19.46 17.78
C LYS A 310 5.72 -20.35 17.46
N ASP A 311 5.54 -21.33 16.59
CA ASP A 311 6.57 -22.33 16.29
C ASP A 311 7.42 -21.98 15.06
N GLY A 312 7.33 -20.75 14.59
CA GLY A 312 8.11 -20.27 13.46
C GLY A 312 9.60 -20.12 13.78
N LYS A 313 10.40 -19.83 12.73
CA LYS A 313 11.85 -19.69 12.84
C LYS A 313 12.38 -18.52 12.04
N TRP A 314 13.36 -17.83 12.59
CA TRP A 314 14.13 -16.84 11.85
C TRP A 314 15.06 -17.53 10.84
N VAL A 315 15.08 -17.03 9.64
CA VAL A 315 15.95 -17.46 8.53
C VAL A 315 16.66 -16.24 7.98
N LYS A 316 17.95 -16.38 7.65
CA LYS A 316 18.74 -15.30 7.10
C LYS A 316 18.21 -14.87 5.74
N GLY A 317 18.02 -13.56 5.56
CA GLY A 317 17.58 -12.94 4.31
C GLY A 317 18.73 -12.69 3.32
N PRO A 318 18.43 -12.10 2.15
CA PRO A 318 19.40 -11.84 1.09
C PRO A 318 20.42 -10.74 1.45
N GLY A 319 20.11 -9.88 2.40
CA GLY A 319 21.03 -8.90 2.98
C GLY A 319 21.60 -7.89 1.99
N LYS A 320 22.91 -7.63 2.14
CA LYS A 320 23.62 -6.59 1.39
C LYS A 320 23.66 -6.84 -0.12
N SER A 321 23.60 -8.09 -0.58
CA SER A 321 23.58 -8.40 -2.02
C SER A 321 22.30 -7.90 -2.69
N PHE A 322 21.14 -8.07 -2.04
CA PHE A 322 19.87 -7.52 -2.50
C PHE A 322 19.91 -5.98 -2.56
N VAL A 323 20.30 -5.34 -1.45
CA VAL A 323 20.39 -3.86 -1.38
C VAL A 323 21.32 -3.32 -2.46
N LYS A 324 22.45 -4.00 -2.72
CA LYS A 324 23.37 -3.63 -3.78
C LYS A 324 22.71 -3.74 -5.15
N ALA A 325 22.01 -4.83 -5.44
CA ALA A 325 21.35 -5.04 -6.73
C ALA A 325 20.27 -3.96 -6.98
N ILE A 326 19.46 -3.62 -5.99
CA ILE A 326 18.45 -2.56 -6.11
C ILE A 326 19.12 -1.21 -6.34
N ARG A 327 20.09 -0.82 -5.51
CA ARG A 327 20.75 0.49 -5.62
C ARG A 327 21.47 0.68 -6.95
N ASP A 328 22.17 -0.35 -7.43
CA ASP A 328 22.93 -0.29 -8.70
C ASP A 328 22.02 -0.19 -9.94
N ASN A 329 20.78 -0.65 -9.85
CA ASN A 329 19.85 -0.72 -10.98
C ASN A 329 18.67 0.26 -10.93
N VAL A 330 18.31 0.73 -9.74
CA VAL A 330 17.09 1.54 -9.55
C VAL A 330 17.41 2.93 -9.00
N GLY A 331 18.36 3.06 -8.07
CA GLY A 331 18.73 4.33 -7.44
C GLY A 331 18.34 4.40 -5.96
N ASP A 332 18.27 5.64 -5.43
CA ASP A 332 18.20 5.91 -3.98
C ASP A 332 16.81 6.42 -3.51
N ASN A 333 15.78 6.39 -4.37
CA ASN A 333 14.42 6.86 -4.02
C ASN A 333 13.65 5.80 -3.21
N ILE A 334 14.33 5.14 -2.28
CA ILE A 334 13.81 4.05 -1.45
C ILE A 334 13.77 4.51 0.02
N ILE A 335 12.73 4.10 0.72
CA ILE A 335 12.51 4.26 2.15
C ILE A 335 12.45 2.86 2.76
N ALA A 336 13.11 2.65 3.88
CA ALA A 336 13.08 1.37 4.59
C ALA A 336 12.08 1.44 5.75
N GLU A 337 11.10 0.52 5.78
CA GLU A 337 10.31 0.32 6.99
C GLU A 337 11.12 -0.57 7.94
N ASP A 338 11.65 0.05 8.99
CA ASP A 338 12.53 -0.53 9.99
C ASP A 338 11.89 -0.54 11.39
N LEU A 339 10.58 -0.73 11.44
CA LEU A 339 9.83 -0.79 12.69
C LEU A 339 9.91 -2.17 13.37
N GLY A 340 9.64 -2.21 14.67
CA GLY A 340 9.67 -3.43 15.48
C GLY A 340 11.06 -3.78 16.02
N TYR A 341 11.34 -5.07 16.21
CA TYR A 341 12.60 -5.53 16.82
C TYR A 341 13.81 -5.35 15.90
N MET A 342 14.74 -4.49 16.28
CA MET A 342 15.94 -4.11 15.51
C MET A 342 17.19 -4.70 16.16
N ASP A 343 17.65 -5.86 15.67
CA ASP A 343 18.97 -6.40 16.02
C ASP A 343 20.11 -5.69 15.28
N ASP A 344 21.35 -6.05 15.62
CA ASP A 344 22.54 -5.40 15.05
C ASP A 344 22.67 -5.67 13.55
N ASP A 345 22.27 -6.85 13.06
CA ASP A 345 22.32 -7.19 11.65
C ASP A 345 21.36 -6.33 10.80
N VAL A 346 20.16 -6.04 11.32
CA VAL A 346 19.20 -5.14 10.67
C VAL A 346 19.73 -3.70 10.65
N LYS A 347 20.28 -3.22 11.77
CA LYS A 347 20.91 -1.88 11.88
C LYS A 347 22.07 -1.74 10.90
N ASP A 348 22.88 -2.78 10.76
CA ASP A 348 24.01 -2.85 9.83
C ASP A 348 23.55 -2.83 8.36
N LEU A 349 22.45 -3.56 8.04
CA LEU A 349 21.86 -3.56 6.71
C LEU A 349 21.27 -2.19 6.36
N LEU A 350 20.56 -1.56 7.29
CA LEU A 350 20.00 -0.22 7.11
C LEU A 350 21.12 0.82 6.91
N ALA A 351 22.17 0.79 7.73
CA ALA A 351 23.32 1.66 7.58
C ALA A 351 24.04 1.46 6.23
N TYR A 352 24.16 0.21 5.75
CA TYR A 352 24.70 -0.11 4.44
C TYR A 352 23.85 0.42 3.31
N SER A 353 22.51 0.32 3.42
CA SER A 353 21.57 0.78 2.40
C SER A 353 21.60 2.30 2.23
N LYS A 354 21.83 3.05 3.29
CA LYS A 354 21.68 4.52 3.41
C LYS A 354 20.23 5.00 3.19
N TYR A 355 19.28 4.08 3.11
CA TYR A 355 17.87 4.44 3.00
C TYR A 355 17.40 5.13 4.29
N PRO A 356 16.52 6.14 4.22
CA PRO A 356 15.87 6.65 5.41
C PRO A 356 15.01 5.56 6.04
N GLY A 357 15.15 5.41 7.35
CA GLY A 357 14.25 4.58 8.17
C GLY A 357 13.05 5.38 8.65
N MET A 358 12.29 4.80 9.57
CA MET A 358 11.07 5.39 10.12
C MET A 358 11.21 5.61 11.63
N GLY A 359 10.40 6.54 12.17
CA GLY A 359 10.21 6.74 13.59
C GLY A 359 8.75 7.06 13.88
N VAL A 360 8.15 6.42 14.88
CA VAL A 360 6.72 6.52 15.19
C VAL A 360 6.52 7.03 16.62
N LEU A 361 5.92 8.21 16.77
CA LEU A 361 5.78 8.86 18.08
C LEU A 361 4.86 8.10 19.04
N GLU A 362 3.85 7.40 18.54
CA GLU A 362 3.01 6.56 19.41
C GLU A 362 3.85 5.51 20.14
N PHE A 363 4.83 4.89 19.47
CA PHE A 363 5.74 3.92 20.11
C PHE A 363 6.64 4.56 21.17
N ALA A 364 6.98 5.85 21.01
CA ALA A 364 7.80 6.56 21.99
C ALA A 364 7.20 6.59 23.39
N PHE A 365 5.88 6.60 23.48
CA PHE A 365 5.14 6.77 24.73
C PHE A 365 4.35 5.52 25.13
N ASP A 366 4.24 4.52 24.24
CA ASP A 366 3.52 3.28 24.53
C ASP A 366 4.43 2.29 25.26
N SER A 367 4.09 2.01 26.51
CA SER A 367 4.86 1.08 27.36
C SER A 367 4.83 -0.39 26.88
N ARG A 368 3.95 -0.72 25.93
CA ARG A 368 3.88 -2.07 25.29
C ARG A 368 4.98 -2.25 24.26
N ASP A 369 5.55 -1.19 23.71
CA ASP A 369 6.59 -1.23 22.69
C ASP A 369 7.98 -1.23 23.32
N SER A 370 8.79 -2.24 23.02
CA SER A 370 10.18 -2.34 23.51
C SER A 370 11.15 -1.37 22.80
N SER A 371 10.74 -0.79 21.65
CA SER A 371 11.53 0.17 20.87
C SER A 371 11.24 1.63 21.24
N GLY A 372 10.40 1.88 22.25
CA GLY A 372 9.95 3.22 22.63
C GLY A 372 11.07 4.24 22.79
N ASN A 373 12.18 3.84 23.40
CA ASN A 373 13.34 4.73 23.57
C ASN A 373 13.98 5.18 22.24
N ASP A 374 13.97 4.34 21.20
CA ASP A 374 14.52 4.68 19.88
C ASP A 374 13.60 5.66 19.12
N ASN A 375 12.29 5.66 19.43
CA ASN A 375 11.28 6.50 18.81
C ASN A 375 11.05 7.84 19.52
N ILE A 376 11.61 8.03 20.72
CA ILE A 376 11.44 9.29 21.45
C ILE A 376 12.05 10.45 20.63
N PRO A 377 11.40 11.61 20.49
CA PRO A 377 11.80 12.65 19.53
C PRO A 377 13.27 13.09 19.61
N TYR A 378 13.88 13.10 20.79
CA TYR A 378 15.30 13.48 20.95
C TYR A 378 16.30 12.39 20.50
N ASN A 379 15.85 11.13 20.31
CA ASN A 379 16.68 10.03 19.81
C ASN A 379 16.49 9.78 18.29
N LEU A 380 15.49 10.39 17.68
CA LEU A 380 15.28 10.30 16.24
C LEU A 380 16.47 10.83 15.46
N LYS A 381 16.72 10.28 14.28
CA LYS A 381 17.85 10.62 13.43
C LYS A 381 17.41 11.48 12.26
N LYS A 382 18.34 12.28 11.75
CA LYS A 382 18.10 13.14 10.60
C LYS A 382 17.60 12.34 9.37
N ASN A 383 18.28 11.25 9.03
CA ASN A 383 17.92 10.38 7.90
C ASN A 383 16.80 9.42 8.29
N GLN A 384 15.66 9.95 8.75
CA GLN A 384 14.44 9.21 9.06
C GLN A 384 13.22 9.99 8.60
N ILE A 385 12.11 9.26 8.42
CA ILE A 385 10.77 9.81 8.29
C ILE A 385 10.05 9.62 9.62
N ALA A 386 9.61 10.71 10.22
CA ALA A 386 8.85 10.68 11.46
C ALA A 386 7.34 10.66 11.17
N TYR A 387 6.61 9.89 11.96
CA TYR A 387 5.15 9.76 11.97
C TYR A 387 4.62 9.95 13.40
N ILE A 388 3.37 10.36 13.56
CA ILE A 388 2.64 10.15 14.83
C ILE A 388 2.33 8.67 14.92
N GLY A 389 1.54 8.16 13.99
CA GLY A 389 1.25 6.77 13.71
C GLY A 389 1.23 6.54 12.19
N THR A 390 1.34 5.27 11.77
CA THR A 390 1.16 4.83 10.38
C THR A 390 -0.25 4.29 10.17
N HIS A 391 -0.56 3.81 8.97
CA HIS A 391 -1.85 3.17 8.68
C HIS A 391 -2.14 1.90 9.53
N ASP A 392 -1.12 1.30 10.13
CA ASP A 392 -1.23 0.13 11.01
C ASP A 392 -1.46 0.52 12.48
N ASN A 393 -1.17 1.78 12.82
CA ASN A 393 -1.38 2.31 14.15
C ASN A 393 -2.83 2.75 14.35
N GLN A 394 -3.16 3.10 15.57
CA GLN A 394 -4.41 3.77 15.89
C GLN A 394 -4.40 5.22 15.34
N THR A 395 -5.55 5.89 15.29
CA THR A 395 -5.55 7.34 15.19
C THR A 395 -5.06 7.92 16.51
N VAL A 396 -4.41 9.08 16.48
CA VAL A 396 -3.85 9.69 17.71
C VAL A 396 -4.92 9.88 18.80
N MET A 397 -6.16 10.22 18.42
CA MET A 397 -7.26 10.36 19.37
C MET A 397 -7.77 9.02 19.91
N GLY A 398 -7.78 7.97 19.10
CA GLY A 398 -8.07 6.61 19.54
C GLY A 398 -6.97 6.05 20.44
N TRP A 399 -5.71 6.27 20.07
CA TRP A 399 -4.53 5.86 20.83
C TRP A 399 -4.53 6.40 22.28
N THR A 400 -4.98 7.65 22.52
CA THR A 400 -5.11 8.20 23.88
C THR A 400 -6.05 7.41 24.79
N LYS A 401 -6.94 6.60 24.23
CA LYS A 401 -7.88 5.76 24.97
C LYS A 401 -7.34 4.36 25.25
N GLU A 402 -6.29 3.94 24.52
CA GLU A 402 -5.73 2.60 24.60
C GLU A 402 -4.51 2.48 25.50
N ILE A 403 -3.73 3.56 25.63
CA ILE A 403 -2.51 3.57 26.46
C ILE A 403 -2.80 3.74 27.94
N SER A 404 -1.85 3.39 28.80
CA SER A 404 -2.00 3.58 30.23
C SER A 404 -2.10 5.08 30.60
N PRO A 405 -2.83 5.42 31.69
CA PRO A 405 -2.91 6.80 32.14
C PRO A 405 -1.52 7.42 32.40
N GLU A 406 -0.59 6.65 32.93
CA GLU A 406 0.77 7.10 33.23
C GLU A 406 1.56 7.42 31.95
N ALA A 407 1.39 6.59 30.90
CA ALA A 407 2.00 6.82 29.60
C ALA A 407 1.40 8.07 28.92
N LEU A 408 0.08 8.26 29.04
CA LEU A 408 -0.58 9.45 28.51
C LEU A 408 -0.13 10.73 29.21
N GLU A 409 -0.01 10.71 30.54
CA GLU A 409 0.49 11.87 31.30
C GLU A 409 1.95 12.18 30.93
N PHE A 410 2.81 11.16 30.82
CA PHE A 410 4.18 11.37 30.35
C PHE A 410 4.22 11.98 28.94
N CYS A 411 3.36 11.50 28.02
CA CYS A 411 3.24 12.07 26.70
C CYS A 411 2.82 13.55 26.75
N LYS A 412 1.79 13.88 27.51
CA LYS A 412 1.29 15.26 27.68
C LYS A 412 2.38 16.18 28.22
N ASP A 413 3.10 15.76 29.27
CA ASP A 413 4.20 16.53 29.82
C ASP A 413 5.30 16.75 28.77
N TYR A 414 5.67 15.68 28.03
CA TYR A 414 6.72 15.75 27.02
C TYR A 414 6.39 16.71 25.88
N ILE A 415 5.18 16.65 25.36
CA ILE A 415 4.74 17.53 24.25
C ILE A 415 4.31 18.91 24.70
N ASN A 416 4.33 19.19 26.02
CA ASN A 416 3.87 20.42 26.66
C ASN A 416 2.41 20.72 26.30
N TYR A 417 1.54 19.71 26.49
CA TYR A 417 0.10 19.84 26.27
C TYR A 417 -0.58 20.58 27.43
N HIS A 418 -1.49 21.50 27.11
CA HIS A 418 -2.29 22.21 28.10
C HIS A 418 -3.77 21.91 27.90
N ASP A 419 -4.52 21.78 29.00
CA ASP A 419 -5.96 21.53 28.97
C ASP A 419 -6.68 22.60 28.13
N GLY A 420 -7.52 22.12 27.21
CA GLY A 420 -8.26 22.95 26.26
C GLY A 420 -7.59 23.15 24.90
N GLU A 421 -6.38 22.65 24.70
CA GLU A 421 -5.76 22.57 23.39
C GLU A 421 -6.25 21.33 22.62
N ASP A 422 -6.13 21.35 21.29
CA ASP A 422 -6.36 20.17 20.45
C ASP A 422 -5.17 19.23 20.56
N PHE A 423 -5.37 18.07 21.20
CA PHE A 423 -4.31 17.10 21.44
C PHE A 423 -3.63 16.61 20.14
N ASN A 424 -4.42 16.31 19.09
CA ASN A 424 -3.90 15.92 17.77
C ASN A 424 -2.96 17.00 17.19
N TRP A 425 -3.33 18.27 17.28
CA TRP A 425 -2.50 19.36 16.77
C TRP A 425 -1.25 19.60 17.62
N THR A 426 -1.29 19.33 18.92
CA THR A 426 -0.11 19.37 19.79
C THR A 426 0.86 18.24 19.42
N MET A 427 0.35 17.04 19.12
CA MET A 427 1.16 15.94 18.60
C MET A 427 1.73 16.27 17.21
N ILE A 428 0.96 16.87 16.29
CA ILE A 428 1.46 17.32 14.99
C ILE A 428 2.58 18.37 15.18
N ARG A 429 2.44 19.30 16.10
CA ARG A 429 3.51 20.26 16.45
C ARG A 429 4.78 19.56 16.92
N CYS A 430 4.65 18.56 17.79
CA CYS A 430 5.78 17.75 18.25
C CYS A 430 6.45 17.03 17.06
N LEU A 431 5.68 16.37 16.20
CA LEU A 431 6.17 15.71 14.99
C LEU A 431 6.95 16.67 14.08
N MET A 432 6.38 17.85 13.79
CA MET A 432 7.01 18.87 12.94
C MET A 432 8.30 19.40 13.53
N SER A 433 8.46 19.40 14.86
CA SER A 433 9.65 19.87 15.56
C SER A 433 10.82 18.89 15.53
N THR A 434 10.60 17.61 15.19
CA THR A 434 11.64 16.56 15.17
C THR A 434 12.79 16.91 14.25
N VAL A 435 13.96 16.30 14.49
CA VAL A 435 15.19 16.47 13.69
C VAL A 435 15.11 15.76 12.34
N CYS A 436 14.16 14.87 12.15
CA CYS A 436 14.01 14.06 10.93
C CYS A 436 13.88 14.93 9.68
N ASP A 437 14.47 14.48 8.58
CA ASP A 437 14.35 15.15 7.29
C ASP A 437 12.90 15.22 6.82
N THR A 438 12.11 14.18 7.05
CA THR A 438 10.71 14.16 6.63
C THR A 438 9.77 13.90 7.82
N ALA A 439 8.62 14.58 7.84
CA ALA A 439 7.53 14.36 8.79
C ALA A 439 6.21 14.12 8.04
N ILE A 440 5.54 13.00 8.32
CA ILE A 440 4.28 12.61 7.68
C ILE A 440 3.19 12.49 8.73
N VAL A 441 2.05 13.12 8.47
CA VAL A 441 0.85 13.09 9.32
C VAL A 441 -0.21 12.21 8.66
N GLN A 442 -0.86 11.32 9.40
CA GLN A 442 -2.06 10.65 8.91
C GLN A 442 -3.19 11.67 8.69
N ALA A 443 -3.95 11.52 7.61
CA ALA A 443 -5.12 12.38 7.36
C ALA A 443 -6.13 12.33 8.51
N GLN A 444 -6.32 11.18 9.14
CA GLN A 444 -7.20 11.01 10.29
C GLN A 444 -6.75 11.85 11.49
N ASP A 445 -5.44 11.90 11.75
CA ASP A 445 -4.89 12.70 12.85
C ASP A 445 -4.99 14.19 12.56
N LEU A 446 -4.78 14.58 11.29
CA LEU A 446 -4.99 15.96 10.86
C LEU A 446 -6.44 16.43 11.09
N LEU A 447 -7.41 15.52 10.87
CA LEU A 447 -8.84 15.76 11.06
C LEU A 447 -9.29 15.57 12.53
N GLY A 448 -8.43 15.08 13.42
CA GLY A 448 -8.75 14.82 14.83
C GLY A 448 -9.79 13.71 15.04
N LEU A 449 -9.77 12.69 14.17
CA LEU A 449 -10.74 11.59 14.22
C LEU A 449 -10.35 10.53 15.26
N ASP A 450 -11.38 9.89 15.81
CA ASP A 450 -11.23 8.83 16.80
C ASP A 450 -10.96 7.44 16.18
N GLU A 451 -10.96 6.40 17.01
CA GLU A 451 -10.69 5.01 16.64
C GLU A 451 -11.57 4.46 15.52
N SER A 452 -12.74 5.02 15.28
CA SER A 452 -13.63 4.60 14.20
C SER A 452 -13.07 4.88 12.80
N ALA A 453 -12.09 5.77 12.71
CA ALA A 453 -11.40 6.11 11.47
C ALA A 453 -10.07 5.35 11.27
N ARG A 454 -9.73 4.39 12.13
CA ARG A 454 -8.52 3.57 11.98
C ARG A 454 -8.53 2.84 10.65
N MET A 455 -7.39 2.89 9.92
CA MET A 455 -7.27 2.28 8.60
C MET A 455 -7.09 0.77 8.68
N ASN A 456 -6.15 0.32 9.48
CA ASN A 456 -5.82 -1.09 9.65
C ASN A 456 -5.53 -1.44 11.11
N GLU A 457 -6.04 -2.58 11.52
CA GLU A 457 -5.65 -3.23 12.77
C GLU A 457 -5.00 -4.59 12.40
N PRO A 458 -3.67 -4.69 12.51
CA PRO A 458 -2.95 -5.91 12.17
C PRO A 458 -3.53 -7.14 12.87
N SER A 459 -3.49 -8.29 12.20
CA SER A 459 -4.07 -9.56 12.68
C SER A 459 -5.59 -9.58 12.84
N SER A 460 -6.32 -8.60 12.31
CA SER A 460 -7.79 -8.59 12.27
C SER A 460 -8.32 -8.63 10.83
N CYS A 461 -9.55 -9.12 10.64
CA CYS A 461 -10.22 -9.19 9.35
C CYS A 461 -11.59 -8.52 9.38
N GLY A 462 -12.05 -8.04 8.21
CA GLY A 462 -13.43 -7.61 7.97
C GLY A 462 -13.76 -6.17 8.32
N LYS A 463 -12.94 -5.47 9.12
CA LYS A 463 -13.14 -4.06 9.50
C LYS A 463 -12.10 -3.09 8.91
N ASN A 464 -11.01 -3.60 8.38
CA ASN A 464 -9.88 -2.82 7.86
C ASN A 464 -10.15 -2.26 6.46
N TRP A 465 -9.40 -1.24 6.08
CA TRP A 465 -9.35 -0.63 4.73
C TRP A 465 -10.65 0.04 4.27
N LYS A 466 -11.56 0.34 5.21
CA LYS A 466 -12.92 0.82 4.92
C LYS A 466 -13.13 2.30 5.16
N TRP A 467 -12.24 2.95 5.92
CA TRP A 467 -12.41 4.35 6.24
C TRP A 467 -12.34 5.24 4.99
N MET A 468 -13.24 6.20 4.91
CA MET A 468 -13.31 7.20 3.86
C MET A 468 -13.65 8.57 4.47
N ALA A 469 -12.94 9.62 4.07
CA ALA A 469 -13.19 10.98 4.50
C ALA A 469 -14.53 11.49 3.93
N LYS A 470 -15.19 12.36 4.69
CA LYS A 470 -16.42 13.04 4.23
C LYS A 470 -16.05 14.15 3.25
N GLU A 471 -16.95 14.45 2.31
CA GLU A 471 -16.84 15.62 1.42
C GLU A 471 -16.65 16.90 2.25
N GLY A 472 -15.68 17.73 1.89
CA GLY A 472 -15.38 18.97 2.58
C GLY A 472 -14.60 18.85 3.90
N SER A 473 -14.10 17.65 4.27
CA SER A 473 -13.29 17.46 5.49
C SER A 473 -11.98 18.26 5.49
N PHE A 474 -11.35 18.42 4.33
CA PHE A 474 -10.08 19.15 4.20
C PHE A 474 -10.34 20.66 3.97
N THR A 475 -10.64 21.37 5.08
CA THR A 475 -11.02 22.79 5.04
C THR A 475 -9.81 23.71 4.88
N GLU A 476 -10.06 24.93 4.41
CA GLU A 476 -9.04 25.99 4.32
C GLU A 476 -8.39 26.29 5.69
N GLU A 477 -9.17 26.21 6.79
CA GLU A 477 -8.68 26.43 8.14
C GLU A 477 -7.63 25.38 8.54
N ILE A 478 -7.90 24.09 8.28
CA ILE A 478 -6.96 22.99 8.50
C ILE A 478 -5.70 23.20 7.66
N GLY A 479 -5.87 23.52 6.38
CA GLY A 479 -4.75 23.80 5.47
C GLY A 479 -3.87 24.95 5.94
N LYS A 480 -4.49 26.05 6.41
CA LYS A 480 -3.77 27.21 6.96
C LYS A 480 -2.98 26.84 8.22
N ARG A 481 -3.60 26.13 9.16
CA ARG A 481 -2.94 25.68 10.39
C ARG A 481 -1.73 24.76 10.11
N LEU A 482 -1.90 23.82 9.17
CA LEU A 482 -0.82 22.94 8.72
C LEU A 482 0.32 23.74 8.06
N LYS A 483 0.00 24.69 7.20
CA LYS A 483 0.96 25.60 6.55
C LYS A 483 1.77 26.39 7.56
N GLU A 484 1.13 26.97 8.58
CA GLU A 484 1.79 27.72 9.64
C GLU A 484 2.82 26.85 10.40
N LEU A 485 2.45 25.62 10.77
CA LEU A 485 3.39 24.68 11.38
C LEU A 485 4.53 24.30 10.44
N THR A 486 4.24 24.07 9.17
CA THR A 486 5.23 23.74 8.13
C THR A 486 6.30 24.85 8.04
N HIS A 487 5.89 26.10 8.00
CA HIS A 487 6.82 27.25 8.00
C HIS A 487 7.57 27.39 9.31
N THR A 488 6.87 27.30 10.46
CA THR A 488 7.46 27.48 11.80
C THR A 488 8.62 26.52 12.01
N TYR A 489 8.50 25.28 11.52
CA TYR A 489 9.51 24.23 11.71
C TYR A 489 10.44 24.03 10.50
N GLY A 490 10.41 24.94 9.52
CA GLY A 490 11.31 24.94 8.35
C GLY A 490 11.13 23.71 7.46
N ARG A 491 9.88 23.33 7.19
CA ARG A 491 9.51 22.17 6.35
C ARG A 491 8.79 22.57 5.05
N ALA A 492 8.75 23.87 4.76
CA ALA A 492 8.16 24.39 3.52
C ALA A 492 9.07 24.19 2.29
#